data_932e38b8c19362466604324016e9f84a
#
_entry.id   932e38b8c19362466604324016e9f84a
#
_cell.length_a   1.000
_cell.length_b   1.000
_cell.length_c   1.000
_cell.angle_alpha   90.00
_cell.angle_beta   90.00
_cell.angle_gamma   90.00
#
_symmetry.space_group_name_H-M   'P 1'
#
loop_
_entity.id
_entity.type
_entity.pdbx_description
1 polymer ?
#
loop_
_entity_poly.entity_id
_entity_poly.type
_entity_poly.pdbx_seq_one_letter_code
_entity_poly.pdbx_strand_id
1 'polypeptide(L)'
;RRSLRIWNIHGTYNEKPSSFTIQYGYEHYCGCIGKIDSYLKGTYTYWVQKQKKEIAGIPEKLRKPQLQLEESWIDLFFFSNVYIMGLNLSSEEIDLLYILNLRSRWLRDSKKARCIQNRIVFYGQPAKAMKALLEEFDVEVCSSSPTPPGKNAKGTDYEKYYRAVLRDIQYRIKQAH
;
A
#
# COMPACT_ATOMS: atom_id res chain seq x y z
N ARG A 1 -21.86 1.74 -5.47
CA ARG A 1 -21.28 0.89 -4.38
C ARG A 1 -19.77 0.97 -4.48
N ARG A 2 -19.09 1.52 -3.47
CA ARG A 2 -17.63 1.43 -3.37
C ARG A 2 -17.27 -0.02 -2.99
N SER A 3 -16.48 -0.67 -3.83
CA SER A 3 -16.02 -2.04 -3.58
C SER A 3 -14.71 -2.00 -2.79
N LEU A 4 -14.59 -2.84 -1.74
CA LEU A 4 -13.32 -3.13 -1.11
C LEU A 4 -12.51 -3.98 -2.10
N ARG A 5 -11.28 -3.55 -2.39
CA ARG A 5 -10.33 -4.31 -3.22
C ARG A 5 -9.20 -4.83 -2.34
N ILE A 6 -8.80 -6.06 -2.57
CA ILE A 6 -7.67 -6.68 -1.87
C ILE A 6 -6.53 -6.85 -2.86
N TRP A 7 -5.36 -6.37 -2.49
CA TRP A 7 -4.14 -6.45 -3.28
C TRP A 7 -3.06 -7.20 -2.50
N ASN A 8 -2.54 -8.26 -3.10
CA ASN A 8 -1.40 -9.01 -2.58
C ASN A 8 -0.14 -8.50 -3.28
N ILE A 9 0.47 -7.46 -2.73
CA ILE A 9 1.56 -6.71 -3.39
C ILE A 9 2.84 -7.53 -3.57
N HIS A 10 3.08 -8.52 -2.71
CA HIS A 10 4.22 -9.44 -2.80
C HIS A 10 3.87 -10.77 -3.48
N GLY A 11 2.71 -10.83 -4.13
CA GLY A 11 2.23 -12.02 -4.84
C GLY A 11 1.44 -12.98 -3.97
N THR A 12 1.00 -14.08 -4.58
CA THR A 12 0.20 -15.12 -3.94
C THR A 12 0.85 -16.49 -4.13
N TYR A 13 0.73 -17.32 -3.11
CA TYR A 13 1.02 -18.75 -3.23
C TYR A 13 -0.14 -19.44 -3.95
N ASN A 14 0.16 -20.09 -5.05
CA ASN A 14 -0.76 -20.98 -5.73
C ASN A 14 -0.20 -22.39 -5.71
N GLU A 15 -1.07 -23.40 -5.59
CA GLU A 15 -0.68 -24.81 -5.54
C GLU A 15 0.03 -25.30 -6.81
N LYS A 16 -0.10 -24.58 -7.94
CA LYS A 16 0.59 -24.92 -9.19
C LYS A 16 1.97 -24.26 -9.23
N PRO A 17 3.07 -25.02 -9.32
CA PRO A 17 4.44 -24.50 -9.31
C PRO A 17 4.73 -23.44 -10.39
N SER A 18 4.06 -23.51 -11.54
CA SER A 18 4.20 -22.56 -12.65
C SER A 18 3.55 -21.19 -12.43
N SER A 19 2.84 -21.01 -11.32
CA SER A 19 2.08 -19.79 -11.02
C SER A 19 2.52 -19.09 -9.73
N PHE A 20 3.72 -19.41 -9.22
CA PHE A 20 4.29 -18.67 -8.10
C PHE A 20 4.60 -17.24 -8.50
N THR A 21 3.90 -16.29 -7.88
CA THR A 21 4.11 -14.86 -8.07
C THR A 21 4.74 -14.21 -6.85
N ILE A 22 5.10 -15.03 -5.85
CA ILE A 22 5.70 -14.52 -4.61
C ILE A 22 7.10 -13.98 -4.91
N GLN A 23 7.31 -12.72 -4.51
CA GLN A 23 8.60 -12.06 -4.65
C GLN A 23 9.29 -11.99 -3.29
N TYR A 24 10.40 -12.67 -3.18
CA TYR A 24 11.26 -12.66 -1.99
C TYR A 24 12.69 -12.28 -2.36
N GLY A 25 13.34 -11.59 -1.43
CA GLY A 25 14.75 -11.30 -1.49
C GLY A 25 15.11 -9.91 -1.97
N TYR A 26 16.24 -9.45 -1.50
CA TYR A 26 16.73 -8.08 -1.70
C TYR A 26 16.88 -7.68 -3.16
N GLU A 27 17.35 -8.60 -4.02
CA GLU A 27 17.49 -8.34 -5.46
C GLU A 27 16.14 -8.08 -6.15
N HIS A 28 15.09 -8.80 -5.74
CA HIS A 28 13.74 -8.58 -6.26
C HIS A 28 13.20 -7.20 -5.83
N TYR A 29 13.40 -6.83 -4.58
CA TYR A 29 12.96 -5.54 -4.07
C TYR A 29 13.69 -4.37 -4.72
N CYS A 30 15.00 -4.46 -4.94
CA CYS A 30 15.77 -3.42 -5.63
C CYS A 30 15.29 -3.26 -7.09
N GLY A 31 15.00 -4.35 -7.80
CA GLY A 31 14.41 -4.31 -9.13
C GLY A 31 13.02 -3.68 -9.15
N CYS A 32 12.21 -3.95 -8.12
CA CYS A 32 10.89 -3.35 -7.97
C CYS A 32 10.96 -1.85 -7.71
N ILE A 33 11.89 -1.35 -6.89
CA ILE A 33 12.04 0.08 -6.62
C ILE A 33 12.29 0.87 -7.90
N GLY A 34 13.14 0.39 -8.80
CA GLY A 34 13.38 1.05 -10.09
C GLY A 34 12.13 1.15 -10.95
N LYS A 35 11.30 0.10 -10.97
CA LYS A 35 10.01 0.10 -11.67
C LYS A 35 9.01 1.03 -11.00
N ILE A 36 8.94 1.02 -9.68
CA ILE A 36 8.09 1.92 -8.89
C ILE A 36 8.48 3.37 -9.15
N ASP A 37 9.76 3.70 -9.09
CA ASP A 37 10.27 5.05 -9.36
C ASP A 37 9.92 5.51 -10.78
N SER A 38 10.12 4.65 -11.78
CA SER A 38 9.74 4.93 -13.17
C SER A 38 8.23 5.15 -13.31
N TYR A 39 7.41 4.35 -12.63
CA TYR A 39 5.96 4.53 -12.60
C TYR A 39 5.57 5.87 -11.97
N LEU A 40 6.13 6.17 -10.81
CA LEU A 40 5.87 7.42 -10.09
C LEU A 40 6.23 8.66 -10.94
N LYS A 41 7.33 8.59 -11.69
CA LYS A 41 7.79 9.68 -12.57
C LYS A 41 7.04 9.77 -13.90
N GLY A 42 6.30 8.73 -14.30
CA GLY A 42 5.65 8.66 -15.61
C GLY A 42 6.61 8.30 -16.76
N THR A 43 7.73 7.67 -16.44
CA THR A 43 8.68 7.14 -17.44
C THR A 43 8.52 5.63 -17.66
N TYR A 44 7.60 5.01 -16.91
CA TYR A 44 7.31 3.59 -17.05
C TYR A 44 6.55 3.32 -18.35
N THR A 45 7.05 2.38 -19.14
CA THR A 45 6.43 1.97 -20.39
C THR A 45 6.21 0.46 -20.40
N TYR A 46 5.13 0.03 -21.03
CA TYR A 46 4.83 -1.38 -21.19
C TYR A 46 4.25 -1.66 -22.59
N TRP A 47 4.26 -2.91 -22.98
CA TRP A 47 3.80 -3.32 -24.29
C TRP A 47 2.47 -4.06 -24.19
N VAL A 48 1.49 -3.61 -24.95
CA VAL A 48 0.21 -4.31 -25.14
C VAL A 48 -0.04 -4.49 -26.63
N GLN A 49 -0.21 -5.73 -27.05
CA GLN A 49 -0.46 -6.06 -28.45
C GLN A 49 0.52 -5.37 -29.44
N LYS A 50 1.81 -5.42 -29.14
CA LYS A 50 2.90 -4.78 -29.90
C LYS A 50 2.88 -3.24 -29.92
N GLN A 51 2.02 -2.60 -29.15
CA GLN A 51 2.00 -1.15 -28.98
C GLN A 51 2.65 -0.75 -27.65
N LYS A 52 3.58 0.19 -27.71
CA LYS A 52 4.17 0.80 -26.52
C LYS A 52 3.14 1.72 -25.87
N LYS A 53 2.85 1.50 -24.60
CA LYS A 53 1.99 2.37 -23.80
C LYS A 53 2.82 3.08 -22.75
N GLU A 54 2.50 4.34 -22.54
CA GLU A 54 3.07 5.19 -21.50
C GLU A 54 2.01 5.43 -20.43
N ILE A 55 2.45 5.47 -19.19
CA ILE A 55 1.58 5.75 -18.03
C ILE A 55 1.91 7.13 -17.53
N ALA A 56 0.88 7.95 -17.29
CA ALA A 56 1.06 9.24 -16.65
C ALA A 56 1.62 9.07 -15.24
N GLY A 57 2.64 9.83 -14.89
CA GLY A 57 3.21 9.81 -13.54
C GLY A 57 2.26 10.39 -12.50
N ILE A 58 2.48 10.03 -11.25
CA ILE A 58 1.63 10.50 -10.13
C ILE A 58 1.55 12.04 -10.08
N PRO A 59 2.61 12.83 -10.28
CA PRO A 59 2.50 14.29 -10.31
C PRO A 59 1.56 14.83 -11.37
N GLU A 60 1.48 14.16 -12.52
CA GLU A 60 0.53 14.53 -13.57
C GLU A 60 -0.89 14.08 -13.22
N LYS A 61 -1.06 12.86 -12.72
CA LYS A 61 -2.34 12.35 -12.22
C LYS A 61 -2.93 13.23 -11.11
N LEU A 62 -2.09 13.76 -10.21
CA LEU A 62 -2.52 14.70 -9.16
C LEU A 62 -3.04 16.02 -9.73
N ARG A 63 -2.49 16.49 -10.83
CA ARG A 63 -2.91 17.74 -11.49
C ARG A 63 -4.16 17.58 -12.37
N LYS A 64 -4.34 16.38 -12.93
CA LYS A 64 -5.39 16.06 -13.90
C LYS A 64 -6.28 14.92 -13.38
N PRO A 65 -7.40 15.21 -12.70
CA PRO A 65 -8.27 14.19 -12.13
C PRO A 65 -8.74 13.11 -13.12
N GLN A 66 -8.89 13.47 -14.40
CA GLN A 66 -9.28 12.51 -15.46
C GLN A 66 -8.23 11.42 -15.73
N LEU A 67 -6.99 11.61 -15.28
CA LEU A 67 -5.92 10.64 -15.39
C LEU A 67 -5.76 9.77 -14.11
N GLN A 68 -6.58 9.99 -13.09
CA GLN A 68 -6.54 9.23 -11.83
C GLN A 68 -7.18 7.85 -12.01
N LEU A 69 -6.72 7.10 -13.00
CA LEU A 69 -7.08 5.70 -13.19
C LEU A 69 -6.20 4.83 -12.30
N GLU A 70 -6.80 3.86 -11.63
CA GLU A 70 -6.08 2.87 -10.84
C GLU A 70 -5.44 1.83 -11.76
N GLU A 71 -4.29 2.16 -12.34
CA GLU A 71 -3.52 1.30 -13.24
C GLU A 71 -2.54 0.39 -12.48
N SER A 72 -2.23 0.76 -11.24
CA SER A 72 -1.31 0.04 -10.36
C SER A 72 -1.74 0.19 -8.90
N TRP A 73 -1.33 -0.76 -8.04
CA TRP A 73 -1.48 -0.64 -6.60
C TRP A 73 -0.78 0.60 -6.03
N ILE A 74 0.24 1.14 -6.72
CA ILE A 74 0.92 2.38 -6.35
C ILE A 74 -0.04 3.56 -6.34
N ASP A 75 -0.97 3.63 -7.30
CA ASP A 75 -1.97 4.70 -7.38
C ASP A 75 -2.83 4.79 -6.12
N LEU A 76 -3.10 3.65 -5.47
CA LEU A 76 -3.94 3.60 -4.27
C LEU A 76 -3.34 4.43 -3.14
N PHE A 77 -2.01 4.48 -3.02
CA PHE A 77 -1.33 5.26 -1.98
C PHE A 77 -1.51 6.78 -2.13
N PHE A 78 -2.00 7.24 -3.26
CA PHE A 78 -2.21 8.66 -3.53
C PHE A 78 -3.69 9.02 -3.73
N PHE A 79 -4.54 8.06 -4.14
CA PHE A 79 -5.91 8.35 -4.56
C PHE A 79 -6.99 7.58 -3.79
N SER A 80 -6.63 6.58 -3.02
CA SER A 80 -7.57 5.73 -2.29
C SER A 80 -7.17 5.56 -0.84
N ASN A 81 -8.15 5.35 0.07
CA ASN A 81 -7.83 4.95 1.43
C ASN A 81 -7.22 3.55 1.43
N VAL A 82 -6.05 3.40 2.05
CA VAL A 82 -5.29 2.16 2.10
C VAL A 82 -5.29 1.61 3.52
N TYR A 83 -5.61 0.33 3.64
CA TYR A 83 -5.60 -0.41 4.90
C TYR A 83 -4.58 -1.54 4.79
N ILE A 84 -3.45 -1.38 5.47
CA ILE A 84 -2.35 -2.36 5.47
C ILE A 84 -2.58 -3.33 6.62
N MET A 85 -2.66 -4.62 6.34
CA MET A 85 -2.83 -5.66 7.35
C MET A 85 -2.06 -6.94 6.96
N GLY A 86 -1.65 -7.71 7.95
CA GLY A 86 -0.95 -8.99 7.73
C GLY A 86 0.52 -8.84 7.32
N LEU A 87 1.04 -7.61 7.31
CA LEU A 87 2.46 -7.34 7.08
C LEU A 87 3.15 -7.03 8.42
N ASN A 88 4.33 -7.60 8.59
CA ASN A 88 5.25 -7.15 9.63
C ASN A 88 6.19 -6.14 8.99
N LEU A 89 5.73 -4.88 8.88
CA LEU A 89 6.53 -3.84 8.27
C LEU A 89 7.90 -3.76 8.95
N SER A 90 8.90 -4.31 8.29
CA SER A 90 10.29 -4.28 8.68
C SER A 90 11.08 -3.44 7.68
N SER A 91 12.35 -3.21 7.95
CA SER A 91 13.25 -2.52 7.00
C SER A 91 13.41 -3.26 5.66
N GLU A 92 12.92 -4.49 5.57
CA GLU A 92 12.98 -5.32 4.35
C GLU A 92 11.87 -4.94 3.35
N GLU A 93 10.77 -4.32 3.81
CA GLU A 93 9.66 -3.83 2.98
C GLU A 93 10.01 -2.47 2.31
N ILE A 94 11.15 -2.43 1.62
CA ILE A 94 11.74 -1.20 1.08
C ILE A 94 10.83 -0.52 0.07
N ASP A 95 10.11 -1.29 -0.74
CA ASP A 95 9.19 -0.81 -1.76
C ASP A 95 8.02 -0.01 -1.16
N LEU A 96 7.41 -0.54 -0.10
CA LEU A 96 6.35 0.15 0.64
C LEU A 96 6.88 1.39 1.35
N LEU A 97 8.00 1.25 2.07
CA LEU A 97 8.62 2.36 2.78
C LEU A 97 9.03 3.48 1.81
N TYR A 98 9.48 3.13 0.61
CA TYR A 98 9.81 4.11 -0.44
C TYR A 98 8.58 4.93 -0.85
N ILE A 99 7.45 4.27 -1.13
CA ILE A 99 6.20 4.95 -1.52
C ILE A 99 5.67 5.81 -0.37
N LEU A 100 5.65 5.29 0.85
CA LEU A 100 5.20 6.01 2.04
C LEU A 100 6.04 7.27 2.29
N ASN A 101 7.37 7.15 2.21
CA ASN A 101 8.29 8.27 2.34
C ASN A 101 8.03 9.33 1.25
N LEU A 102 7.91 8.92 -0.02
CA LEU A 102 7.66 9.86 -1.11
C LEU A 102 6.32 10.57 -0.91
N ARG A 103 5.27 9.84 -0.53
CA ARG A 103 3.96 10.39 -0.23
C ARG A 103 4.04 11.44 0.90
N SER A 104 4.71 11.11 2.02
CA SER A 104 4.85 12.03 3.15
C SER A 104 5.59 13.32 2.76
N ARG A 105 6.63 13.23 1.93
CA ARG A 105 7.31 14.41 1.38
C ARG A 105 6.37 15.27 0.54
N TRP A 106 5.46 14.68 -0.22
CA TRP A 106 4.48 15.42 -1.02
C TRP A 106 3.36 16.02 -0.17
N LEU A 107 3.01 15.42 0.95
CA LEU A 107 2.09 16.01 1.93
C LEU A 107 2.66 17.26 2.60
N ARG A 108 3.98 17.38 2.69
CA ARG A 108 4.67 18.59 3.18
C ARG A 108 4.76 19.70 2.11
N ASP A 109 4.54 19.38 0.84
CA ASP A 109 4.44 20.35 -0.25
C ASP A 109 3.01 20.88 -0.34
N SER A 110 2.78 22.14 0.01
CA SER A 110 1.43 22.73 0.11
C SER A 110 0.60 22.63 -1.18
N LYS A 111 1.25 22.58 -2.35
CA LYS A 111 0.55 22.42 -3.64
C LYS A 111 0.08 20.98 -3.87
N LYS A 112 0.90 19.99 -3.51
CA LYS A 112 0.60 18.57 -3.68
C LYS A 112 -0.31 18.04 -2.58
N ALA A 113 -0.15 18.51 -1.35
CA ALA A 113 -0.95 18.12 -0.20
C ALA A 113 -2.46 18.29 -0.44
N ARG A 114 -2.86 19.36 -1.14
CA ARG A 114 -4.28 19.61 -1.47
C ARG A 114 -4.91 18.52 -2.35
N CYS A 115 -4.09 17.79 -3.09
CA CYS A 115 -4.53 16.74 -4.02
C CYS A 115 -4.48 15.35 -3.38
N ILE A 116 -3.81 15.18 -2.23
CA ILE A 116 -3.66 13.90 -1.53
C ILE A 116 -4.52 13.95 -0.26
N GLN A 117 -5.74 13.43 -0.35
CA GLN A 117 -6.73 13.48 0.74
C GLN A 117 -7.02 12.11 1.33
N ASN A 118 -6.39 11.08 0.81
CA ASN A 118 -6.56 9.71 1.26
C ASN A 118 -5.84 9.44 2.57
N ARG A 119 -6.31 8.43 3.31
CA ARG A 119 -5.71 7.97 4.56
C ARG A 119 -5.02 6.64 4.34
N ILE A 120 -3.93 6.42 5.07
CA ILE A 120 -3.25 5.13 5.16
C ILE A 120 -3.30 4.68 6.62
N VAL A 121 -3.80 3.47 6.84
CA VAL A 121 -3.98 2.87 8.17
C VAL A 121 -3.25 1.54 8.20
N PHE A 122 -2.39 1.36 9.17
CA PHE A 122 -1.67 0.11 9.40
C PHE A 122 -2.25 -0.62 10.63
N TYR A 123 -2.64 -1.87 10.45
CA TYR A 123 -3.11 -2.75 11.52
C TYR A 123 -2.00 -3.72 11.90
N GLY A 124 -1.39 -3.53 13.07
CA GLY A 124 -0.32 -4.37 13.56
C GLY A 124 0.41 -3.80 14.74
N GLN A 125 1.42 -4.52 15.23
CA GLN A 125 2.30 -4.10 16.32
C GLN A 125 3.75 -3.95 15.81
N PRO A 126 4.06 -2.88 15.09
CA PRO A 126 5.42 -2.65 14.64
C PRO A 126 6.33 -2.34 15.84
N ALA A 127 7.64 -2.60 15.69
CA ALA A 127 8.63 -2.16 16.67
C ALA A 127 8.55 -0.65 16.89
N LYS A 128 8.93 -0.16 18.06
CA LYS A 128 8.81 1.26 18.44
C LYS A 128 9.41 2.22 17.41
N ALA A 129 10.60 1.90 16.88
CA ALA A 129 11.25 2.71 15.85
C ALA A 129 10.45 2.73 14.54
N MET A 130 9.91 1.57 14.12
CA MET A 130 9.09 1.47 12.92
C MET A 130 7.76 2.20 13.10
N LYS A 131 7.15 2.13 14.29
CA LYS A 131 5.93 2.89 14.59
C LYS A 131 6.16 4.39 14.42
N ALA A 132 7.23 4.92 15.01
CA ALA A 132 7.59 6.33 14.87
C ALA A 132 7.83 6.72 13.39
N LEU A 133 8.50 5.86 12.62
CA LEU A 133 8.73 6.09 11.19
C LEU A 133 7.42 6.10 10.40
N LEU A 134 6.49 5.20 10.68
CA LEU A 134 5.18 5.16 10.03
C LEU A 134 4.36 6.41 10.34
N GLU A 135 4.37 6.86 11.58
CA GLU A 135 3.71 8.10 12.01
C GLU A 135 4.32 9.33 11.31
N GLU A 136 5.64 9.38 11.13
CA GLU A 136 6.33 10.39 10.31
C GLU A 136 5.93 10.34 8.83
N PHE A 137 5.56 9.16 8.34
CA PHE A 137 5.05 8.98 6.97
C PHE A 137 3.54 9.26 6.84
N ASP A 138 2.90 9.83 7.87
CA ASP A 138 1.46 10.09 7.89
C ASP A 138 0.63 8.80 7.75
N VAL A 139 1.08 7.75 8.41
CA VAL A 139 0.37 6.47 8.52
C VAL A 139 -0.22 6.36 9.92
N GLU A 140 -1.53 6.18 10.01
CA GLU A 140 -2.20 5.88 11.27
C GLU A 140 -1.90 4.45 11.70
N VAL A 141 -1.32 4.25 12.88
CA VAL A 141 -0.96 2.92 13.39
C VAL A 141 -2.00 2.43 14.40
N CYS A 142 -2.78 1.43 14.04
CA CYS A 142 -3.73 0.73 14.89
C CYS A 142 -3.06 -0.48 15.55
N SER A 143 -2.46 -0.27 16.72
CA SER A 143 -1.73 -1.31 17.46
C SER A 143 -2.47 -1.88 18.67
N SER A 144 -3.53 -1.23 19.11
CA SER A 144 -4.26 -1.57 20.35
C SER A 144 -5.69 -2.07 20.13
N SER A 145 -6.31 -1.71 19.00
CA SER A 145 -7.69 -2.13 18.70
C SER A 145 -7.90 -2.17 17.17
N PRO A 146 -8.17 -3.34 16.59
CA PRO A 146 -8.07 -4.67 17.25
C PRO A 146 -6.63 -5.05 17.59
N THR A 147 -6.45 -5.76 18.71
CA THR A 147 -5.14 -6.22 19.17
C THR A 147 -4.67 -7.42 18.36
N PRO A 148 -3.49 -7.36 17.71
CA PRO A 148 -2.93 -8.49 16.99
C PRO A 148 -2.66 -9.69 17.90
N PRO A 149 -2.80 -10.92 17.40
CA PRO A 149 -2.50 -12.13 18.16
C PRO A 149 -1.04 -12.22 18.57
N GLY A 150 -0.78 -12.76 19.75
CA GLY A 150 0.58 -12.98 20.26
C GLY A 150 1.34 -14.09 19.51
N LYS A 151 2.63 -14.25 19.82
CA LYS A 151 3.54 -15.22 19.16
C LYS A 151 3.06 -16.68 19.18
N ASN A 152 2.27 -17.08 20.18
CA ASN A 152 1.77 -18.45 20.35
C ASN A 152 0.30 -18.59 19.91
N ALA A 153 -0.22 -17.64 19.15
CA ALA A 153 -1.60 -17.65 18.72
C ALA A 153 -1.88 -18.76 17.70
N LYS A 154 -3.09 -19.33 17.82
CA LYS A 154 -3.60 -20.33 16.87
C LYS A 154 -4.24 -19.68 15.65
N GLY A 155 -4.47 -20.43 14.59
CA GLY A 155 -5.15 -19.93 13.38
C GLY A 155 -6.51 -19.27 13.67
N THR A 156 -7.27 -19.81 14.65
CA THR A 156 -8.55 -19.24 15.09
C THR A 156 -8.42 -17.84 15.71
N ASP A 157 -7.28 -17.51 16.34
CA ASP A 157 -7.05 -16.19 16.94
C ASP A 157 -6.75 -15.16 15.85
N TYR A 158 -6.00 -15.57 14.82
CA TYR A 158 -5.78 -14.77 13.61
C TYR A 158 -7.09 -14.52 12.86
N GLU A 159 -7.95 -15.53 12.73
CA GLU A 159 -9.26 -15.36 12.09
C GLU A 159 -10.11 -14.33 12.85
N LYS A 160 -10.20 -14.42 14.18
CA LYS A 160 -10.90 -13.46 15.02
C LYS A 160 -10.34 -12.04 14.85
N TYR A 161 -9.02 -11.93 14.85
CA TYR A 161 -8.32 -10.66 14.65
C TYR A 161 -8.68 -10.03 13.31
N TYR A 162 -8.51 -10.76 12.21
CA TYR A 162 -8.80 -10.22 10.87
C TYR A 162 -10.29 -9.92 10.67
N ARG A 163 -11.19 -10.69 11.26
CA ARG A 163 -12.62 -10.34 11.27
C ARG A 163 -12.88 -9.02 12.00
N ALA A 164 -12.17 -8.75 13.10
CA ALA A 164 -12.28 -7.49 13.83
C ALA A 164 -11.68 -6.32 13.03
N VAL A 165 -10.53 -6.51 12.40
CA VAL A 165 -9.92 -5.52 11.49
C VAL A 165 -10.89 -5.16 10.35
N LEU A 166 -11.48 -6.15 9.69
CA LEU A 166 -12.43 -5.90 8.59
C LEU A 166 -13.68 -5.14 9.06
N ARG A 167 -14.17 -5.39 10.28
CA ARG A 167 -15.29 -4.63 10.86
C ARG A 167 -14.90 -3.16 11.10
N ASP A 168 -13.70 -2.92 11.63
CA ASP A 168 -13.19 -1.55 11.84
C ASP A 168 -13.02 -0.82 10.50
N ILE A 169 -12.46 -1.47 9.48
CA ILE A 169 -12.36 -0.91 8.13
C ILE A 169 -13.76 -0.55 7.59
N GLN A 170 -14.73 -1.44 7.72
CA GLN A 170 -16.10 -1.19 7.28
C GLN A 170 -16.73 0.00 8.02
N TYR A 171 -16.48 0.11 9.32
CA TYR A 171 -16.93 1.25 10.12
C TYR A 171 -16.30 2.56 9.63
N ARG A 172 -14.99 2.60 9.43
CA ARG A 172 -14.25 3.77 8.93
C ARG A 172 -14.74 4.21 7.53
N ILE A 173 -15.02 3.26 6.65
CA ILE A 173 -15.59 3.55 5.31
C ILE A 173 -16.96 4.22 5.43
N LYS A 174 -17.80 3.80 6.40
CA LYS A 174 -19.12 4.40 6.63
C LYS A 174 -19.04 5.81 7.23
N GLN A 175 -18.04 6.07 8.09
CA GLN A 175 -17.87 7.38 8.72
C GLN A 175 -17.23 8.43 7.77
N ALA A 176 -16.59 8.00 6.70
CA ALA A 176 -16.00 8.89 5.71
C ALA A 176 -17.04 9.48 4.71
N HIS A 177 -18.32 9.24 4.97
CA HIS A 177 -19.49 9.76 4.23
C HIS A 177 -20.35 10.63 5.13
#